data_b3e63c07bb4d14edf1874d27b2b9f6e5
#
_entry.id   b3e63c07bb4d14edf1874d27b2b9f6e5
#
_cell.length_a   1.000
_cell.length_b   1.000
_cell.length_c   1.000
_cell.angle_alpha   90.00
_cell.angle_beta   90.00
_cell.angle_gamma   90.00
#
_symmetry.space_group_name_H-M   'P 1'
#
loop_
_entity.id
_entity.type
_entity.pdbx_description
1 polymer ?
#
loop_
_entity_poly.entity_id
_entity_poly.type
_entity_poly.pdbx_seq_one_letter_code
_entity_poly.pdbx_strand_id
1 'polypeptide(L)' 'MALENTEVLKELMQQREKAINELENMRNTVMRINGAIEVLQQIEASKEETVTANE' A
#
# COMPACT_ATOMS: atom_id res chain seq x y z
N MET A 1 2.79 5.62 -40.49
CA MET A 1 2.37 4.33 -39.92
C MET A 1 3.36 3.80 -38.92
N ALA A 2 4.63 3.59 -39.31
CA ALA A 2 5.64 3.14 -38.35
C ALA A 2 5.86 4.14 -37.21
N LEU A 3 5.80 5.45 -37.51
CA LEU A 3 5.93 6.50 -36.53
C LEU A 3 4.80 6.46 -35.49
N GLU A 4 3.56 6.24 -35.96
CA GLU A 4 2.41 6.18 -35.08
C GLU A 4 2.53 5.01 -34.10
N ASN A 5 2.93 3.84 -34.62
CA ASN A 5 3.13 2.67 -33.78
C ASN A 5 4.22 2.87 -32.73
N THR A 6 5.30 3.53 -33.13
CA THR A 6 6.40 3.83 -32.23
C THR A 6 5.97 4.79 -31.12
N GLU A 7 5.19 5.81 -31.47
CA GLU A 7 4.68 6.77 -30.50
C GLU A 7 3.71 6.13 -29.52
N VAL A 8 2.78 5.31 -30.04
CA VAL A 8 1.83 4.60 -29.21
C VAL A 8 2.54 3.65 -28.26
N LEU A 9 3.54 2.95 -28.76
CA LEU A 9 4.34 2.05 -27.93
C LEU A 9 5.02 2.80 -26.79
N LYS A 10 5.61 3.95 -27.12
CA LYS A 10 6.28 4.79 -26.14
C LYS A 10 5.33 5.27 -25.05
N GLU A 11 4.14 5.71 -25.43
CA GLU A 11 3.13 6.15 -24.49
C GLU A 11 2.68 5.00 -23.58
N LEU A 12 2.46 3.83 -24.16
CA LEU A 12 2.03 2.66 -23.39
C LEU A 12 3.10 2.24 -22.39
N MET A 13 4.37 2.31 -22.79
CA MET A 13 5.47 2.00 -21.89
C MET A 13 5.55 2.99 -20.73
N GLN A 14 5.31 4.26 -20.99
CA GLN A 14 5.27 5.27 -19.95
C GLN A 14 4.09 5.07 -19.00
N GLN A 15 2.94 4.74 -19.55
CA GLN A 15 1.75 4.46 -18.73
C GLN A 15 1.97 3.24 -17.85
N ARG A 16 2.61 2.22 -18.39
CA ARG A 16 2.93 1.02 -17.63
C ARG A 16 3.86 1.33 -16.47
N GLU A 17 4.89 2.08 -16.74
CA GLU A 17 5.86 2.47 -15.71
C GLU A 17 5.20 3.28 -14.61
N LYS A 18 4.35 4.22 -14.99
CA LYS A 18 3.60 5.02 -14.03
C LYS A 18 2.69 4.15 -13.17
N ALA A 19 2.00 3.20 -13.80
CA ALA A 19 1.11 2.29 -13.09
C ALA A 19 1.89 1.41 -12.11
N ILE A 20 3.07 0.94 -12.50
CA ILE A 20 3.92 0.14 -11.62
C ILE A 20 4.36 0.96 -10.41
N ASN A 21 4.74 2.22 -10.62
CA ASN A 21 5.13 3.10 -9.54
C ASN A 21 3.97 3.38 -8.59
N GLU A 22 2.79 3.57 -9.12
CA GLU A 22 1.59 3.76 -8.29
C GLU A 22 1.27 2.50 -7.49
N LEU A 23 1.45 1.34 -8.10
CA LEU A 23 1.25 0.07 -7.41
C LEU A 23 2.23 -0.10 -6.25
N GLU A 24 3.49 0.24 -6.45
CA GLU A 24 4.50 0.19 -5.40
C GLU A 24 4.15 1.13 -4.26
N ASN A 25 3.69 2.34 -4.58
CA ASN A 25 3.28 3.30 -3.58
C ASN A 25 2.09 2.79 -2.77
N MET A 26 1.13 2.17 -3.45
CA MET A 26 -0.03 1.57 -2.78
C MET A 26 0.40 0.44 -1.86
N ARG A 27 1.32 -0.39 -2.31
CA ARG A 27 1.85 -1.50 -1.52
C ARG A 27 2.51 -0.97 -0.24
N ASN A 28 3.31 0.08 -0.37
CA ASN A 28 3.95 0.71 0.78
C ASN A 28 2.93 1.30 1.73
N THR A 29 1.87 1.89 1.21
CA THR A 29 0.79 2.44 2.02
C THR A 29 0.08 1.34 2.80
N VAL A 30 -0.20 0.21 2.16
CA VAL A 30 -0.83 -0.94 2.81
C VAL A 30 0.06 -1.46 3.94
N MET A 31 1.35 -1.54 3.71
CA MET A 31 2.29 -2.00 4.74
C MET A 31 2.28 -1.08 5.95
N ARG A 32 2.23 0.23 5.74
CA ARG A 32 2.16 1.19 6.84
C ARG A 32 0.85 1.05 7.60
N ILE A 33 -0.24 0.92 6.89
CA ILE A 33 -1.56 0.77 7.51
C ILE A 33 -1.61 -0.52 8.32
N ASN A 34 -1.09 -1.62 7.78
CA ASN A 34 -1.05 -2.90 8.48
C ASN A 34 -0.24 -2.80 9.76
N GLY A 35 0.90 -2.10 9.72
CA GLY A 35 1.71 -1.88 10.91
C GLY A 35 0.96 -1.09 11.97
N ALA A 36 0.24 -0.04 11.56
CA ALA A 36 -0.56 0.76 12.48
C ALA A 36 -1.69 -0.07 13.10
N ILE A 37 -2.33 -0.89 12.27
CA ILE A 37 -3.40 -1.78 12.77
C ILE A 37 -2.85 -2.75 13.82
N GLU A 38 -1.71 -3.36 13.54
CA GLU A 38 -1.10 -4.30 14.48
C GLU A 38 -0.79 -3.64 15.82
N VAL A 39 -0.24 -2.43 15.78
CA VAL A 39 0.08 -1.69 17.01
C VAL A 39 -1.18 -1.39 17.80
N LEU A 40 -2.23 -0.94 17.12
CA LEU A 40 -3.49 -0.61 17.79
C LEU A 40 -4.17 -1.86 18.35
N GLN A 41 -4.08 -2.96 17.64
CA GLN A 41 -4.61 -4.24 18.11
C GLN A 41 -3.89 -4.69 19.38
N GLN A 42 -2.58 -4.51 19.44
CA GLN A 42 -1.81 -4.85 20.63
C GLN A 42 -2.17 -3.95 21.81
N ILE A 43 -2.37 -2.67 21.54
CA ILE A 43 -2.78 -1.73 22.59
C ILE A 43 -4.16 -2.10 23.12
N GLU A 44 -5.09 -2.42 22.24
CA GLU A 44 -6.44 -2.84 22.66
C GLU A 44 -6.40 -4.13 23.46
N ALA A 45 -5.59 -5.08 23.03
CA ALA A 45 -5.44 -6.34 23.77
C ALA A 45 -4.85 -6.11 25.15
N SER A 46 -3.83 -5.26 25.26
CA SER A 46 -3.24 -4.91 26.55
C SER A 46 -4.22 -4.17 27.45
N LYS A 47 -5.03 -3.31 26.85
CA LYS A 47 -6.06 -2.57 27.57
C LYS A 47 -7.10 -3.50 28.18
N GLU A 48 -7.55 -4.49 27.41
CA GLU A 48 -8.50 -5.49 27.89
C GLU A 48 -7.90 -6.32 29.02
N GLU A 49 -6.65 -6.75 28.87
CA GLU A 49 -5.94 -7.51 29.91
C GLU A 49 -5.81 -6.69 31.18
N THR A 50 -5.47 -5.41 31.07
CA THR A 50 -5.34 -4.54 32.23
C THR A 50 -6.67 -4.37 32.96
N VAL A 51 -7.74 -4.19 32.21
CA VAL A 51 -9.08 -4.07 32.80
C VAL A 51 -9.48 -5.37 33.50
N THR A 52 -9.24 -6.51 32.86
CA THR A 52 -9.53 -7.82 33.43
C THR A 52 -8.70 -8.07 34.70
N ALA A 53 -7.44 -7.68 34.68
CA ALA A 53 -6.55 -7.85 35.81
C ALA A 53 -6.98 -7.02 37.02
N ASN A 54 -7.59 -5.88 36.78
CA ASN A 54 -8.05 -5.00 37.86
C ASN A 54 -9.37 -5.43 38.47
N GLU A 55 -10.07 -6.28 37.79
CA GLU A 55 -11.30 -6.86 38.32
C GLU A 55 -11.01 -8.03 39.24
#